data_ba0cb159b25b484485b04a7102ccc5f7
#
_entry.id   ba0cb159b25b484485b04a7102ccc5f7
#
_cell.length_a   1.000
_cell.length_b   1.000
_cell.length_c   1.000
_cell.angle_alpha   90.00
_cell.angle_beta   90.00
_cell.angle_gamma   90.00
#
_symmetry.space_group_name_H-M   'P 1'
#
loop_
_entity.id
_entity.type
_entity.pdbx_description
1 polymer ?
#
loop_
_entity_poly.entity_id
_entity_poly.type
_entity_poly.pdbx_seq_one_letter_code
_entity_poly.pdbx_strand_id
1 'polypeptide(L)'
;MKNAPFEKTIGFTDQDSTHKYPHGLSDRSAYLITRGLRIAADLFFRKRYGHRAVVLETVAAVPGMVAGMLHHFKSLRNMTDDDGIIKELLDEAENERMHLMTFIEISKPTLFERLLVLGAQIVFGTFYFFLYVFFRGTAHRMIGYFEEEAVTSYTEFLDEIDKGAIENVAAPKIAVDYWNLGNKATLRDVVVAVRNDEAGHRDKNHEIADNLL
;
A
#
# COMPACT_ATOMS: atom_id res chain seq x y z
N MET A 1 24.96 -11.98 -6.98
CA MET A 1 23.95 -12.15 -8.04
C MET A 1 23.64 -10.76 -8.59
N LYS A 2 23.84 -10.51 -9.88
CA LYS A 2 23.58 -9.20 -10.50
C LYS A 2 22.09 -9.05 -10.68
N ASN A 3 21.48 -8.05 -10.03
CA ASN A 3 20.09 -7.65 -10.28
C ASN A 3 19.99 -7.22 -11.74
N ALA A 4 19.14 -7.87 -12.52
CA ALA A 4 18.79 -7.41 -13.86
C ALA A 4 18.08 -6.04 -13.72
N PRO A 5 18.40 -5.05 -14.56
CA PRO A 5 17.70 -3.78 -14.52
C PRO A 5 16.24 -4.00 -14.91
N PHE A 6 15.34 -3.56 -14.03
CA PHE A 6 13.90 -3.52 -14.29
C PHE A 6 13.63 -2.35 -15.23
N GLU A 7 13.67 -2.63 -16.54
CA GLU A 7 13.29 -1.66 -17.56
C GLU A 7 11.76 -1.64 -17.65
N LYS A 8 11.13 -0.82 -16.78
CA LYS A 8 9.69 -0.62 -16.80
C LYS A 8 9.39 0.60 -17.65
N THR A 9 8.83 0.38 -18.82
CA THR A 9 8.21 1.46 -19.61
C THR A 9 7.06 2.03 -18.79
N ILE A 10 7.20 3.27 -18.33
CA ILE A 10 6.19 3.99 -17.54
C ILE A 10 5.03 4.34 -18.49
N GLY A 11 4.09 3.44 -18.64
CA GLY A 11 2.86 3.63 -19.40
C GLY A 11 1.67 3.15 -18.57
N PHE A 12 0.58 3.92 -18.55
CA PHE A 12 -0.69 3.46 -18.01
C PHE A 12 -1.14 2.23 -18.81
N THR A 13 -1.35 1.10 -18.13
CA THR A 13 -2.04 -0.04 -18.73
C THR A 13 -3.50 -0.03 -18.28
N ASP A 14 -4.41 -0.47 -19.14
CA ASP A 14 -5.86 -0.55 -18.85
C ASP A 14 -6.19 -1.51 -17.67
N GLN A 15 -5.21 -2.29 -17.19
CA GLN A 15 -5.29 -3.15 -16.00
C GLN A 15 -5.33 -2.36 -14.68
N ASP A 16 -5.04 -1.06 -14.71
CA ASP A 16 -4.86 -0.24 -13.51
C ASP A 16 -6.17 0.12 -12.79
N SER A 17 -7.34 -0.16 -13.36
CA SER A 17 -8.66 0.19 -12.80
C SER A 17 -9.55 -1.02 -12.47
N THR A 18 -8.98 -2.23 -12.36
CA THR A 18 -9.78 -3.43 -12.08
C THR A 18 -10.34 -3.39 -10.65
N HIS A 19 -11.67 -3.46 -10.55
CA HIS A 19 -12.38 -3.59 -9.28
C HIS A 19 -12.81 -5.04 -9.07
N LYS A 20 -12.47 -5.60 -7.90
CA LYS A 20 -12.94 -6.93 -7.48
C LYS A 20 -14.33 -6.82 -6.86
N TYR A 21 -15.34 -7.30 -7.59
CA TYR A 21 -16.71 -7.32 -7.06
C TYR A 21 -16.82 -8.28 -5.85
N PRO A 22 -17.38 -7.82 -4.71
CA PRO A 22 -17.43 -8.63 -3.50
C PRO A 22 -18.42 -9.81 -3.63
N HIS A 23 -17.89 -11.01 -3.45
CA HIS A 23 -18.64 -12.28 -3.44
C HIS A 23 -18.73 -12.85 -2.01
N GLY A 24 -19.94 -13.12 -1.54
CA GLY A 24 -20.14 -13.69 -0.19
C GLY A 24 -20.00 -12.69 0.96
N LEU A 25 -20.11 -13.18 2.19
CA LEU A 25 -20.10 -12.35 3.40
C LEU A 25 -18.70 -11.81 3.73
N SER A 26 -17.67 -12.63 3.50
CA SER A 26 -16.26 -12.25 3.72
C SER A 26 -15.89 -11.03 2.90
N ASP A 27 -16.05 -11.09 1.58
CA ASP A 27 -15.71 -9.99 0.69
C ASP A 27 -16.53 -8.74 0.98
N ARG A 28 -17.84 -8.90 1.24
CA ARG A 28 -18.71 -7.76 1.58
C ARG A 28 -18.29 -7.06 2.86
N SER A 29 -17.90 -7.82 3.89
CA SER A 29 -17.42 -7.23 5.14
C SER A 29 -16.10 -6.50 4.93
N ALA A 30 -15.14 -7.10 4.23
CA ALA A 30 -13.88 -6.48 3.86
C ALA A 30 -14.09 -5.18 3.08
N TYR A 31 -14.93 -5.21 2.04
CA TYR A 31 -15.27 -4.04 1.23
C TYR A 31 -15.92 -2.92 2.03
N LEU A 32 -16.90 -3.23 2.89
CA LEU A 32 -17.60 -2.22 3.71
C LEU A 32 -16.67 -1.57 4.72
N ILE A 33 -15.75 -2.33 5.35
CA ILE A 33 -14.74 -1.78 6.25
C ILE A 33 -13.83 -0.82 5.49
N THR A 34 -13.31 -1.23 4.34
CA THR A 34 -12.47 -0.38 3.49
C THR A 34 -13.16 0.89 3.08
N ARG A 35 -14.41 0.80 2.59
CA ARG A 35 -15.20 1.99 2.20
C ARG A 35 -15.45 2.96 3.36
N GLY A 36 -15.73 2.42 4.56
CA GLY A 36 -15.89 3.25 5.75
C GLY A 36 -14.61 4.01 6.13
N LEU A 37 -13.46 3.33 6.07
CA LEU A 37 -12.15 3.94 6.35
C LEU A 37 -11.76 4.95 5.24
N ARG A 38 -12.07 4.67 3.97
CA ARG A 38 -11.88 5.62 2.87
C ARG A 38 -12.66 6.91 3.11
N ILE A 39 -13.95 6.81 3.44
CA ILE A 39 -14.80 7.98 3.73
C ILE A 39 -14.21 8.79 4.90
N ALA A 40 -13.78 8.13 5.98
CA ALA A 40 -13.16 8.81 7.11
C ALA A 40 -11.86 9.54 6.70
N ALA A 41 -11.01 8.90 5.89
CA ALA A 41 -9.79 9.51 5.36
C ALA A 41 -10.10 10.72 4.45
N ASP A 42 -11.07 10.60 3.55
CA ASP A 42 -11.47 11.69 2.65
C ASP A 42 -12.01 12.90 3.42
N LEU A 43 -12.82 12.69 4.47
CA LEU A 43 -13.32 13.75 5.33
C LEU A 43 -12.21 14.44 6.12
N PHE A 44 -11.21 13.68 6.59
CA PHE A 44 -10.13 14.21 7.41
C PHE A 44 -9.06 14.93 6.57
N PHE A 45 -8.57 14.26 5.51
CA PHE A 45 -7.44 14.79 4.72
C PHE A 45 -7.88 15.68 3.57
N ARG A 46 -9.09 15.49 3.04
CA ARG A 46 -9.58 16.17 1.84
C ARG A 46 -8.57 16.00 0.70
N LYS A 47 -8.12 17.12 0.09
CA LYS A 47 -7.14 17.14 -1.01
C LYS A 47 -5.67 17.23 -0.56
N ARG A 48 -5.36 16.95 0.70
CA ARG A 48 -3.97 16.93 1.21
C ARG A 48 -3.32 15.56 0.95
N TYR A 49 -3.14 15.20 -0.31
CA TYR A 49 -2.73 13.86 -0.71
C TYR A 49 -1.41 13.40 -0.09
N GLY A 50 -0.36 14.24 -0.07
CA GLY A 50 0.92 13.89 0.53
C GLY A 50 0.83 13.61 2.05
N HIS A 51 0.08 14.40 2.81
CA HIS A 51 -0.16 14.17 4.24
C HIS A 51 -1.04 12.94 4.48
N ARG A 52 -2.00 12.70 3.59
CA ARG A 52 -2.81 11.49 3.61
C ARG A 52 -1.95 10.26 3.38
N ALA A 53 -1.05 10.28 2.38
CA ALA A 53 -0.11 9.22 2.12
C ALA A 53 0.74 8.91 3.35
N VAL A 54 1.35 9.91 4.02
CA VAL A 54 2.14 9.70 5.25
C VAL A 54 1.39 8.89 6.31
N VAL A 55 0.08 9.13 6.49
CA VAL A 55 -0.70 8.39 7.51
C VAL A 55 -1.11 7.01 7.02
N LEU A 56 -1.53 6.88 5.76
CA LEU A 56 -2.03 5.61 5.22
C LEU A 56 -0.90 4.62 4.99
N GLU A 57 0.22 5.03 4.41
CA GLU A 57 1.41 4.19 4.20
C GLU A 57 2.01 3.66 5.53
N THR A 58 1.80 4.40 6.63
CA THR A 58 2.21 3.93 7.95
C THR A 58 1.49 2.65 8.38
N VAL A 59 0.25 2.47 7.97
CA VAL A 59 -0.52 1.26 8.28
C VAL A 59 -0.47 0.24 7.15
N ALA A 60 -0.16 0.65 5.93
CA ALA A 60 -0.06 -0.22 4.77
C ALA A 60 1.04 -1.29 4.90
N ALA A 61 2.18 -0.97 5.55
CA ALA A 61 3.22 -1.96 5.84
C ALA A 61 2.83 -3.02 6.90
N VAL A 62 1.80 -2.76 7.72
CA VAL A 62 1.40 -3.65 8.82
C VAL A 62 0.94 -5.04 8.33
N PRO A 63 0.11 -5.17 7.28
CA PRO A 63 -0.35 -6.45 6.77
C PRO A 63 0.77 -7.40 6.40
N GLY A 64 1.73 -6.94 5.60
CA GLY A 64 2.88 -7.74 5.20
C GLY A 64 3.73 -8.21 6.39
N MET A 65 3.99 -7.32 7.36
CA MET A 65 4.72 -7.66 8.59
C MET A 65 3.98 -8.69 9.46
N VAL A 66 2.67 -8.50 9.69
CA VAL A 66 1.86 -9.42 10.49
C VAL A 66 1.75 -10.79 9.82
N ALA A 67 1.43 -10.80 8.53
CA ALA A 67 1.31 -12.03 7.75
C ALA A 67 2.65 -12.77 7.67
N GLY A 68 3.74 -12.08 7.35
CA GLY A 68 5.08 -12.65 7.28
C GLY A 68 5.52 -13.26 8.62
N MET A 69 5.33 -12.55 9.73
CA MET A 69 5.63 -13.07 11.07
C MET A 69 4.83 -14.34 11.40
N LEU A 70 3.52 -14.34 11.14
CA LEU A 70 2.66 -15.50 11.46
C LEU A 70 2.96 -16.70 10.56
N HIS A 71 3.29 -16.47 9.28
CA HIS A 71 3.79 -17.51 8.38
C HIS A 71 5.12 -18.08 8.84
N HIS A 72 6.07 -17.23 9.25
CA HIS A 72 7.35 -17.67 9.77
C HIS A 72 7.17 -18.60 11.00
N PHE A 73 6.35 -18.19 11.96
CA PHE A 73 6.08 -19.05 13.14
C PHE A 73 5.39 -20.37 12.76
N LYS A 74 4.50 -20.35 11.75
CA LYS A 74 3.86 -21.58 11.26
C LYS A 74 4.89 -22.52 10.62
N SER A 75 5.75 -22.02 9.73
CA SER A 75 6.80 -22.79 9.06
C SER A 75 7.76 -23.42 10.06
N LEU A 76 8.20 -22.67 11.08
CA LEU A 76 9.05 -23.19 12.15
C LEU A 76 8.37 -24.31 12.96
N ARG A 77 7.10 -24.12 13.35
CA ARG A 77 6.38 -25.15 14.12
C ARG A 77 6.16 -26.43 13.33
N ASN A 78 5.94 -26.32 12.05
CA ASN A 78 5.66 -27.47 11.17
C ASN A 78 6.93 -28.03 10.52
N MET A 79 8.10 -27.34 10.67
CA MET A 79 9.36 -27.64 9.95
C MET A 79 9.15 -27.82 8.45
N THR A 80 8.35 -26.90 7.85
CA THR A 80 8.02 -26.89 6.41
C THR A 80 8.54 -25.62 5.76
N ASP A 81 8.85 -25.72 4.47
CA ASP A 81 9.11 -24.56 3.63
C ASP A 81 7.85 -23.67 3.55
N ASP A 82 8.04 -22.40 3.26
CA ASP A 82 6.98 -21.41 3.09
C ASP A 82 6.74 -21.07 1.60
N ASP A 83 7.43 -21.76 0.69
CA ASP A 83 7.35 -21.56 -0.76
C ASP A 83 7.59 -20.10 -1.21
N GLY A 84 8.36 -19.36 -0.38
CA GLY A 84 8.75 -17.96 -0.65
C GLY A 84 7.72 -16.91 -0.24
N ILE A 85 6.58 -17.30 0.34
CA ILE A 85 5.51 -16.36 0.73
C ILE A 85 5.95 -15.37 1.82
N ILE A 86 6.83 -15.80 2.75
CA ILE A 86 7.34 -14.90 3.79
C ILE A 86 8.13 -13.76 3.15
N LYS A 87 9.02 -14.09 2.19
CA LYS A 87 9.81 -13.08 1.50
C LYS A 87 8.91 -12.10 0.74
N GLU A 88 7.91 -12.60 0.04
CA GLU A 88 6.96 -11.78 -0.73
C GLU A 88 6.21 -10.79 0.16
N LEU A 89 5.68 -11.23 1.30
CA LEU A 89 4.97 -10.39 2.26
C LEU A 89 5.88 -9.33 2.91
N LEU A 90 7.15 -9.67 3.16
CA LEU A 90 8.12 -8.73 3.72
C LEU A 90 8.63 -7.73 2.67
N ASP A 91 8.76 -8.15 1.41
CA ASP A 91 9.10 -7.26 0.30
C ASP A 91 7.99 -6.22 0.08
N GLU A 92 6.70 -6.62 0.17
CA GLU A 92 5.54 -5.71 0.17
C GLU A 92 5.62 -4.70 1.33
N ALA A 93 5.83 -5.18 2.56
CA ALA A 93 5.96 -4.31 3.73
C ALA A 93 7.14 -3.33 3.62
N GLU A 94 8.27 -3.73 3.03
CA GLU A 94 9.42 -2.85 2.79
C GLU A 94 9.10 -1.82 1.69
N ASN A 95 8.36 -2.19 0.66
CA ASN A 95 7.92 -1.28 -0.38
C ASN A 95 7.00 -0.19 0.20
N GLU A 96 6.02 -0.55 1.04
CA GLU A 96 5.17 0.40 1.77
C GLU A 96 5.98 1.36 2.67
N ARG A 97 7.01 0.82 3.33
CA ARG A 97 7.93 1.66 4.10
C ARG A 97 8.65 2.68 3.22
N MET A 98 8.99 2.32 1.99
CA MET A 98 9.65 3.24 1.04
C MET A 98 8.68 4.30 0.51
N HIS A 99 7.41 3.96 0.28
CA HIS A 99 6.35 4.94 0.02
C HIS A 99 6.29 5.95 1.17
N LEU A 100 6.14 5.47 2.42
CA LEU A 100 6.09 6.30 3.61
C LEU A 100 7.29 7.24 3.72
N MET A 101 8.53 6.72 3.61
CA MET A 101 9.74 7.53 3.74
C MET A 101 9.82 8.62 2.68
N THR A 102 9.39 8.32 1.46
CA THR A 102 9.33 9.27 0.35
C THR A 102 8.33 10.39 0.64
N PHE A 103 7.12 10.07 1.09
CA PHE A 103 6.10 11.09 1.41
C PHE A 103 6.41 11.87 2.70
N ILE A 104 7.15 11.32 3.65
CA ILE A 104 7.67 12.07 4.81
C ILE A 104 8.62 13.17 4.33
N GLU A 105 9.52 12.88 3.40
CA GLU A 105 10.47 13.86 2.86
C GLU A 105 9.75 14.98 2.08
N ILE A 106 8.71 14.63 1.32
CA ILE A 106 7.92 15.58 0.52
C ILE A 106 7.01 16.44 1.42
N SER A 107 6.26 15.82 2.33
CA SER A 107 5.15 16.47 3.05
C SER A 107 5.54 17.06 4.39
N LYS A 108 6.68 16.65 4.98
CA LYS A 108 7.21 17.12 6.27
C LYS A 108 6.14 17.10 7.38
N PRO A 109 5.69 15.92 7.82
CA PRO A 109 4.54 15.77 8.71
C PRO A 109 4.72 16.51 10.06
N THR A 110 3.64 17.07 10.55
CA THR A 110 3.56 17.76 11.84
C THR A 110 3.63 16.80 13.02
N LEU A 111 3.87 17.32 14.24
CA LEU A 111 3.83 16.51 15.46
C LEU A 111 2.46 15.85 15.66
N PHE A 112 1.37 16.53 15.31
CA PHE A 112 0.01 15.98 15.41
C PHE A 112 -0.16 14.76 14.50
N GLU A 113 0.30 14.85 13.25
CA GLU A 113 0.26 13.72 12.30
C GLU A 113 1.11 12.55 12.79
N ARG A 114 2.26 12.79 13.41
CA ARG A 114 3.08 11.73 14.03
C ARG A 114 2.35 11.02 15.18
N LEU A 115 1.61 11.75 16.01
CA LEU A 115 0.78 11.14 17.07
C LEU A 115 -0.41 10.36 16.48
N LEU A 116 -1.01 10.87 15.41
CA LEU A 116 -2.06 10.17 14.68
C LEU A 116 -1.55 8.85 14.08
N VAL A 117 -0.35 8.89 13.47
CA VAL A 117 0.37 7.71 12.97
C VAL A 117 0.54 6.65 14.06
N LEU A 118 1.05 7.04 15.24
CA LEU A 118 1.24 6.12 16.36
C LEU A 118 -0.09 5.46 16.78
N GLY A 119 -1.15 6.28 16.90
CA GLY A 119 -2.49 5.78 17.23
C GLY A 119 -3.02 4.81 16.17
N ALA A 120 -2.88 5.17 14.89
CA ALA A 120 -3.30 4.35 13.77
C ALA A 120 -2.56 3.00 13.72
N GLN A 121 -1.24 2.98 13.95
CA GLN A 121 -0.45 1.75 14.02
C GLN A 121 -0.94 0.80 15.12
N ILE A 122 -1.19 1.32 16.33
CA ILE A 122 -1.64 0.50 17.45
C ILE A 122 -3.04 -0.08 17.15
N VAL A 123 -3.97 0.77 16.75
CA VAL A 123 -5.37 0.36 16.51
C VAL A 123 -5.46 -0.58 15.31
N PHE A 124 -4.92 -0.17 14.18
CA PHE A 124 -4.97 -0.97 12.96
C PHE A 124 -4.15 -2.26 13.09
N GLY A 125 -2.94 -2.18 13.65
CA GLY A 125 -2.08 -3.35 13.85
C GLY A 125 -2.73 -4.40 14.74
N THR A 126 -3.36 -3.99 15.85
CA THR A 126 -4.09 -4.89 16.73
C THR A 126 -5.31 -5.51 16.03
N PHE A 127 -6.10 -4.67 15.36
CA PHE A 127 -7.26 -5.12 14.59
C PHE A 127 -6.85 -6.11 13.50
N TYR A 128 -5.86 -5.77 12.68
CA TYR A 128 -5.42 -6.61 11.58
C TYR A 128 -4.80 -7.93 12.05
N PHE A 129 -4.04 -7.91 13.15
CA PHE A 129 -3.50 -9.12 13.75
C PHE A 129 -4.61 -10.14 14.08
N PHE A 130 -5.66 -9.71 14.78
CA PHE A 130 -6.78 -10.61 15.10
C PHE A 130 -7.57 -11.01 13.86
N LEU A 131 -7.81 -10.09 12.94
CA LEU A 131 -8.47 -10.41 11.67
C LEU A 131 -7.68 -11.49 10.91
N TYR A 132 -6.37 -11.36 10.83
CA TYR A 132 -5.51 -12.31 10.13
C TYR A 132 -5.47 -13.68 10.82
N VAL A 133 -5.42 -13.73 12.15
CA VAL A 133 -5.41 -14.98 12.91
C VAL A 133 -6.70 -15.78 12.70
N PHE A 134 -7.85 -15.11 12.71
CA PHE A 134 -9.16 -15.79 12.66
C PHE A 134 -9.76 -15.87 11.26
N PHE A 135 -9.47 -14.91 10.38
CA PHE A 135 -10.10 -14.75 9.05
C PHE A 135 -9.09 -14.33 7.99
N ARG A 136 -8.10 -15.18 7.73
CA ARG A 136 -6.96 -14.87 6.84
C ARG A 136 -7.40 -14.45 5.44
N GLY A 137 -8.34 -15.17 4.82
CA GLY A 137 -8.86 -14.81 3.49
C GLY A 137 -9.53 -13.45 3.48
N THR A 138 -10.34 -13.13 4.52
CA THR A 138 -10.95 -11.80 4.69
C THR A 138 -9.90 -10.71 4.89
N ALA A 139 -8.81 -11.01 5.62
CA ALA A 139 -7.72 -10.07 5.85
C ALA A 139 -7.02 -9.69 4.53
N HIS A 140 -6.62 -10.67 3.71
CA HIS A 140 -6.03 -10.38 2.39
C HIS A 140 -7.04 -9.70 1.46
N ARG A 141 -8.32 -10.12 1.47
CA ARG A 141 -9.35 -9.44 0.68
C ARG A 141 -9.52 -7.98 1.05
N MET A 142 -9.46 -7.66 2.35
CA MET A 142 -9.53 -6.29 2.83
C MET A 142 -8.33 -5.46 2.35
N ILE A 143 -7.12 -6.01 2.39
CA ILE A 143 -5.96 -5.31 1.84
C ILE A 143 -6.09 -5.11 0.33
N GLY A 144 -6.50 -6.13 -0.43
CA GLY A 144 -6.77 -5.93 -1.86
C GLY A 144 -7.70 -4.75 -2.14
N TYR A 145 -8.76 -4.56 -1.35
CA TYR A 145 -9.63 -3.38 -1.46
C TYR A 145 -8.97 -2.08 -0.99
N PHE A 146 -8.08 -2.12 0.01
CA PHE A 146 -7.31 -0.93 0.39
C PHE A 146 -6.43 -0.47 -0.75
N GLU A 147 -5.77 -1.39 -1.43
CA GLU A 147 -4.91 -1.05 -2.58
C GLU A 147 -5.72 -0.58 -3.80
N GLU A 148 -6.95 -1.06 -4.01
CA GLU A 148 -7.86 -0.44 -5.00
C GLU A 148 -8.11 1.04 -4.68
N GLU A 149 -8.37 1.37 -3.42
CA GLU A 149 -8.59 2.75 -2.98
C GLU A 149 -7.28 3.58 -3.01
N ALA A 150 -6.11 2.95 -2.78
CA ALA A 150 -4.81 3.59 -2.93
C ALA A 150 -4.54 3.95 -4.40
N VAL A 151 -4.73 3.01 -5.33
CA VAL A 151 -4.63 3.26 -6.79
C VAL A 151 -5.53 4.42 -7.21
N THR A 152 -6.78 4.45 -6.71
CA THR A 152 -7.73 5.54 -6.98
C THR A 152 -7.20 6.87 -6.42
N SER A 153 -6.72 6.88 -5.18
CA SER A 153 -6.19 8.07 -4.52
C SER A 153 -4.96 8.63 -5.22
N TYR A 154 -4.04 7.77 -5.64
CA TYR A 154 -2.85 8.20 -6.40
C TYR A 154 -3.20 8.66 -7.82
N THR A 155 -4.23 8.10 -8.44
CA THR A 155 -4.78 8.61 -9.71
C THR A 155 -5.33 10.03 -9.55
N GLU A 156 -6.13 10.29 -8.51
CA GLU A 156 -6.62 11.63 -8.17
C GLU A 156 -5.46 12.60 -7.87
N PHE A 157 -4.39 12.12 -7.21
CA PHE A 157 -3.20 12.93 -6.94
C PHE A 157 -2.48 13.33 -8.23
N LEU A 158 -2.31 12.39 -9.18
CA LEU A 158 -1.75 12.67 -10.51
C LEU A 158 -2.58 13.73 -11.25
N ASP A 159 -3.89 13.60 -11.22
CA ASP A 159 -4.81 14.56 -11.83
C ASP A 159 -4.64 15.99 -11.27
N GLU A 160 -4.45 16.14 -9.96
CA GLU A 160 -4.23 17.45 -9.34
C GLU A 160 -2.83 18.02 -9.68
N ILE A 161 -1.80 17.17 -9.84
CA ILE A 161 -0.48 17.59 -10.34
C ILE A 161 -0.60 18.04 -11.80
N ASP A 162 -1.25 17.25 -12.65
CA ASP A 162 -1.37 17.52 -14.09
C ASP A 162 -2.22 18.77 -14.39
N LYS A 163 -3.17 19.11 -13.53
CA LYS A 163 -3.93 20.35 -13.55
C LYS A 163 -3.16 21.56 -13.00
N GLY A 164 -1.98 21.35 -12.44
CA GLY A 164 -1.18 22.40 -11.78
C GLY A 164 -1.74 22.88 -10.44
N ALA A 165 -2.67 22.13 -9.82
CA ALA A 165 -3.20 22.43 -8.49
C ALA A 165 -2.21 22.05 -7.38
N ILE A 166 -1.32 21.09 -7.65
CA ILE A 166 -0.21 20.70 -6.80
C ILE A 166 1.09 20.91 -7.58
N GLU A 167 2.07 21.54 -6.95
CA GLU A 167 3.37 21.80 -7.56
C GLU A 167 4.11 20.49 -7.84
N ASN A 168 4.56 20.28 -9.07
CA ASN A 168 5.34 19.14 -9.47
C ASN A 168 6.84 19.35 -9.13
N VAL A 169 7.18 19.25 -7.86
CA VAL A 169 8.53 19.43 -7.33
C VAL A 169 9.48 18.30 -7.76
N ALA A 170 10.81 18.54 -7.63
CA ALA A 170 11.80 17.49 -7.89
C ALA A 170 11.59 16.29 -6.96
N ALA A 171 11.77 15.07 -7.49
CA ALA A 171 11.69 13.85 -6.70
C ALA A 171 12.80 13.83 -5.63
N PRO A 172 12.48 13.38 -4.38
CA PRO A 172 13.51 13.22 -3.37
C PRO A 172 14.48 12.10 -3.74
N LYS A 173 15.73 12.24 -3.29
CA LYS A 173 16.79 11.29 -3.64
C LYS A 173 16.44 9.84 -3.27
N ILE A 174 15.79 9.64 -2.14
CA ILE A 174 15.36 8.30 -1.69
C ILE A 174 14.44 7.63 -2.73
N ALA A 175 13.52 8.37 -3.33
CA ALA A 175 12.62 7.87 -4.37
C ALA A 175 13.39 7.58 -5.67
N VAL A 176 14.26 8.50 -6.09
CA VAL A 176 15.10 8.33 -7.29
C VAL A 176 15.93 7.05 -7.18
N ASP A 177 16.57 6.83 -6.04
CA ASP A 177 17.43 5.67 -5.82
C ASP A 177 16.61 4.36 -5.75
N TYR A 178 15.46 4.36 -5.07
CA TYR A 178 14.66 3.16 -4.85
C TYR A 178 13.99 2.65 -6.14
N TRP A 179 13.30 3.54 -6.86
CA TRP A 179 12.62 3.18 -8.12
C TRP A 179 13.51 3.30 -9.35
N ASN A 180 14.81 3.63 -9.16
CA ASN A 180 15.75 3.87 -10.27
C ASN A 180 15.21 4.89 -11.29
N LEU A 181 14.66 5.98 -10.79
CA LEU A 181 14.13 7.05 -11.61
C LEU A 181 15.30 7.88 -12.19
N GLY A 182 15.04 8.58 -13.28
CA GLY A 182 16.05 9.47 -13.87
C GLY A 182 16.37 10.66 -12.96
N ASN A 183 17.58 11.24 -13.10
CA ASN A 183 18.05 12.39 -12.29
C ASN A 183 17.17 13.66 -12.38
N LYS A 184 16.25 13.72 -13.33
CA LYS A 184 15.29 14.82 -13.50
C LYS A 184 13.87 14.42 -13.10
N ALA A 185 13.73 13.30 -12.41
CA ALA A 185 12.42 12.83 -11.94
C ALA A 185 11.75 13.84 -11.02
N THR A 186 10.45 13.87 -11.08
CA THR A 186 9.58 14.81 -10.37
C THR A 186 8.63 14.07 -9.45
N LEU A 187 7.86 14.80 -8.65
CA LEU A 187 6.78 14.23 -7.81
C LEU A 187 5.81 13.38 -8.65
N ARG A 188 5.51 13.82 -9.89
CA ARG A 188 4.65 13.07 -10.79
C ARG A 188 5.19 11.65 -11.07
N ASP A 189 6.49 11.55 -11.35
CA ASP A 189 7.13 10.25 -11.62
C ASP A 189 7.10 9.33 -10.39
N VAL A 190 7.30 9.92 -9.21
CA VAL A 190 7.19 9.19 -7.92
C VAL A 190 5.77 8.66 -7.73
N VAL A 191 4.74 9.51 -7.91
CA VAL A 191 3.34 9.10 -7.71
C VAL A 191 2.93 8.03 -8.72
N VAL A 192 3.44 8.06 -9.96
CA VAL A 192 3.24 6.98 -10.94
C VAL A 192 3.89 5.67 -10.47
N ALA A 193 5.12 5.73 -9.94
CA ALA A 193 5.81 4.54 -9.44
C ALA A 193 5.05 3.90 -8.27
N VAL A 194 4.69 4.69 -7.26
CA VAL A 194 3.89 4.24 -6.09
C VAL A 194 2.56 3.64 -6.55
N ARG A 195 1.80 4.33 -7.41
CA ARG A 195 0.53 3.82 -7.93
C ARG A 195 0.66 2.46 -8.63
N ASN A 196 1.76 2.24 -9.34
CA ASN A 196 2.01 0.96 -10.00
C ASN A 196 2.33 -0.15 -8.98
N ASP A 197 3.04 0.18 -7.90
CA ASP A 197 3.30 -0.76 -6.82
C ASP A 197 1.99 -1.16 -6.12
N GLU A 198 1.11 -0.18 -5.81
CA GLU A 198 -0.22 -0.44 -5.23
C GLU A 198 -1.09 -1.35 -6.11
N ALA A 199 -1.04 -1.17 -7.43
CA ALA A 199 -1.73 -2.05 -8.36
C ALA A 199 -1.21 -3.50 -8.28
N GLY A 200 0.09 -3.68 -8.09
CA GLY A 200 0.71 -4.98 -7.85
C GLY A 200 0.29 -5.62 -6.53
N HIS A 201 0.32 -4.84 -5.43
CA HIS A 201 -0.12 -5.29 -4.10
C HIS A 201 -1.61 -5.68 -4.09
N ARG A 202 -2.46 -4.88 -4.75
CA ARG A 202 -3.88 -5.17 -4.96
C ARG A 202 -4.08 -6.55 -5.59
N ASP A 203 -3.47 -6.77 -6.74
CA ASP A 203 -3.65 -8.00 -7.51
C ASP A 203 -3.18 -9.21 -6.71
N LYS A 204 -2.05 -9.08 -6.02
CA LYS A 204 -1.49 -10.14 -5.18
C LYS A 204 -2.38 -10.47 -3.99
N ASN A 205 -2.85 -9.46 -3.25
CA ASN A 205 -3.70 -9.70 -2.09
C ASN A 205 -5.06 -10.28 -2.48
N HIS A 206 -5.64 -9.89 -3.62
CA HIS A 206 -6.84 -10.53 -4.16
C HIS A 206 -6.61 -11.98 -4.58
N GLU A 207 -5.48 -12.28 -5.21
CA GLU A 207 -5.08 -13.65 -5.58
C GLU A 207 -4.95 -14.55 -4.34
N ILE A 208 -4.23 -14.09 -3.31
CA ILE A 208 -4.10 -14.84 -2.05
C ILE A 208 -5.48 -15.07 -1.40
N ALA A 209 -6.34 -14.06 -1.38
CA ALA A 209 -7.68 -14.19 -0.84
C ALA A 209 -8.53 -15.21 -1.63
N ASP A 210 -8.46 -15.20 -2.97
CA ASP A 210 -9.17 -16.16 -3.82
C ASP A 210 -8.74 -17.61 -3.55
N ASN A 211 -7.47 -17.82 -3.19
CA ASN A 211 -6.95 -19.15 -2.84
C ASN A 211 -7.31 -19.60 -1.41
N LEU A 212 -7.79 -18.69 -0.56
CA LEU A 212 -8.10 -18.95 0.85
C LEU A 212 -9.61 -18.96 1.15
N LEU A 213 -10.45 -18.44 0.29
CA LEU A 213 -11.91 -18.32 0.43
C LEU A 213 -12.63 -19.27 -0.49
#